data_32596aedde226a9468b779634a667de9
#
_entry.id   32596aedde226a9468b779634a667de9
#
_cell.length_a   1.000
_cell.length_b   1.000
_cell.length_c   1.000
_cell.angle_alpha   90.00
_cell.angle_beta   90.00
_cell.angle_gamma   90.00
#
_symmetry.space_group_name_H-M   'P 1'
#
loop_
_entity.id
_entity.type
_entity.pdbx_description
1 polymer ?
#
loop_
_entity_poly.entity_id
_entity_poly.type
_entity_poly.pdbx_seq_one_letter_code
_entity_poly.pdbx_strand_id
1 'polypeptide(L)'
;MEILRYNERTETSRTIHGMGINGNTALKTEFEAPTAETVLSEWYDAYGTEVLRYCFMFLGNQTDAEDATQETFLKAWRSIDRFEARNGCSPKTWIIRIAGNTCRDYLKRGWHKHESSLITPEDLKKLGNAPDEDRELILDVMNLPEKYRQVILLVFWSGMTIRETAKCMHTSESTVFRRLEKAKEMIA
;
A
#
# COMPACT_ATOMS: atom_id res chain seq x y z
N MET A 1 -4.39 -3.71 16.16
CA MET A 1 -4.96 -4.76 17.05
C MET A 1 -6.45 -5.04 16.79
N GLU A 2 -7.25 -4.08 16.30
CA GLU A 2 -8.68 -4.28 16.04
C GLU A 2 -9.02 -5.07 14.77
N ILE A 3 -8.18 -5.02 13.76
CA ILE A 3 -8.39 -5.73 12.49
C ILE A 3 -8.19 -7.25 12.60
N LEU A 4 -7.34 -7.71 13.53
CA LEU A 4 -7.26 -9.13 13.87
C LEU A 4 -8.57 -9.62 14.51
N ARG A 5 -9.25 -8.75 15.26
CA ARG A 5 -10.58 -9.04 15.83
C ARG A 5 -11.69 -9.07 14.78
N TYR A 6 -11.54 -8.35 13.64
CA TYR A 6 -12.50 -8.40 12.54
C TYR A 6 -12.53 -9.79 11.87
N ASN A 7 -11.37 -10.37 11.58
CA ASN A 7 -11.31 -11.70 10.97
C ASN A 7 -11.74 -12.84 11.93
N GLU A 8 -11.40 -12.72 13.22
CA GLU A 8 -11.86 -13.69 14.22
C GLU A 8 -13.39 -13.66 14.40
N ARG A 9 -14.05 -12.49 14.28
CA ARG A 9 -15.49 -12.34 14.39
C ARG A 9 -16.27 -12.86 13.19
N THR A 10 -15.72 -12.77 11.97
CA THR A 10 -16.38 -13.32 10.77
C THR A 10 -16.34 -14.84 10.73
N GLU A 11 -15.34 -15.49 11.33
CA GLU A 11 -15.32 -16.95 11.50
C GLU A 11 -16.32 -17.43 12.57
N THR A 12 -16.48 -16.67 13.66
CA THR A 12 -17.44 -17.02 14.73
C THR A 12 -18.90 -16.88 14.29
N SER A 13 -19.21 -15.94 13.40
CA SER A 13 -20.58 -15.74 12.86
C SER A 13 -21.04 -16.87 11.93
N ARG A 14 -20.12 -17.63 11.34
CA ARG A 14 -20.45 -18.79 10.50
C ARG A 14 -20.74 -20.07 11.28
N THR A 15 -20.39 -20.12 12.57
CA THR A 15 -20.52 -21.34 13.39
C THR A 15 -21.75 -21.34 14.31
N ILE A 16 -22.51 -20.24 14.44
CA ILE A 16 -23.65 -20.13 15.36
C ILE A 16 -25.00 -20.22 14.61
N HIS A 17 -25.15 -21.19 13.73
CA HIS A 17 -26.46 -21.54 13.20
C HIS A 17 -26.88 -22.93 13.70
N GLY A 18 -27.20 -22.97 14.98
CA GLY A 18 -27.76 -24.18 15.56
C GLY A 18 -27.59 -24.30 17.06
N MET A 19 -28.33 -23.56 17.84
CA MET A 19 -28.90 -24.02 19.12
C MET A 19 -29.86 -22.95 19.66
N GLY A 20 -31.15 -23.25 19.60
CA GLY A 20 -32.13 -22.49 20.30
C GLY A 20 -32.12 -22.80 21.79
N ILE A 21 -32.35 -21.81 22.62
CA ILE A 21 -33.08 -21.87 23.88
C ILE A 21 -33.44 -20.46 24.38
N ASN A 22 -34.62 -20.42 24.98
CA ASN A 22 -35.43 -19.38 25.57
C ASN A 22 -34.80 -18.33 26.47
N GLY A 23 -35.27 -17.11 26.31
CA GLY A 23 -35.76 -16.24 27.40
C GLY A 23 -34.72 -15.60 28.30
N ASN A 24 -34.31 -14.39 28.02
CA ASN A 24 -34.42 -13.26 28.93
C ASN A 24 -33.96 -11.96 28.26
N THR A 25 -34.66 -10.85 28.53
CA THR A 25 -34.42 -9.52 27.98
C THR A 25 -33.07 -8.97 28.49
N ALA A 26 -32.00 -9.21 27.76
CA ALA A 26 -30.76 -8.49 27.92
C ALA A 26 -30.56 -7.63 26.67
N LEU A 27 -30.35 -6.35 26.88
CA LEU A 27 -30.02 -5.37 25.85
C LEU A 27 -28.94 -5.96 24.92
N LYS A 28 -29.37 -6.49 23.77
CA LYS A 28 -28.45 -6.81 22.66
C LYS A 28 -27.98 -5.49 22.12
N THR A 29 -26.80 -5.01 22.58
CA THR A 29 -25.98 -4.20 21.73
C THR A 29 -25.54 -5.15 20.59
N GLU A 30 -26.29 -5.12 19.49
CA GLU A 30 -25.88 -5.73 18.24
C GLU A 30 -24.58 -5.02 17.85
N PHE A 31 -23.46 -5.63 18.14
CA PHE A 31 -22.20 -5.29 17.51
C PHE A 31 -22.32 -5.74 16.06
N GLU A 32 -22.86 -4.88 15.21
CA GLU A 32 -22.77 -5.08 13.77
C GLU A 32 -21.27 -5.16 13.41
N ALA A 33 -20.89 -6.22 12.74
CA ALA A 33 -19.55 -6.32 12.20
C ALA A 33 -19.28 -5.09 11.29
N PRO A 34 -18.11 -4.45 11.39
CA PRO A 34 -17.82 -3.26 10.61
C PRO A 34 -18.03 -3.59 9.13
N THR A 35 -18.74 -2.71 8.43
CA THR A 35 -18.97 -2.86 6.98
C THR A 35 -17.64 -2.67 6.22
N ALA A 36 -17.57 -3.18 4.98
CA ALA A 36 -16.44 -2.95 4.11
C ALA A 36 -16.12 -1.45 3.96
N GLU A 37 -17.15 -0.60 3.98
CA GLU A 37 -17.01 0.86 3.90
C GLU A 37 -16.35 1.43 5.14
N THR A 38 -16.77 0.99 6.34
CA THR A 38 -16.16 1.43 7.61
C THR A 38 -14.69 1.04 7.67
N VAL A 39 -14.37 -0.22 7.35
CA VAL A 39 -12.99 -0.73 7.33
C VAL A 39 -12.13 0.04 6.33
N LEU A 40 -12.65 0.34 5.15
CA LEU A 40 -11.91 1.09 4.15
C LEU A 40 -11.67 2.53 4.57
N SER A 41 -12.66 3.19 5.20
CA SER A 41 -12.52 4.54 5.74
C SER A 41 -11.41 4.60 6.79
N GLU A 42 -11.39 3.65 7.72
CA GLU A 42 -10.33 3.53 8.73
C GLU A 42 -8.95 3.32 8.07
N TRP A 43 -8.87 2.51 7.02
CA TRP A 43 -7.62 2.30 6.29
C TRP A 43 -7.19 3.51 5.49
N TYR A 44 -8.14 4.27 4.94
CA TYR A 44 -7.83 5.53 4.25
C TYR A 44 -7.25 6.56 5.24
N ASP A 45 -7.87 6.71 6.40
CA ASP A 45 -7.41 7.63 7.45
C ASP A 45 -6.03 7.22 7.99
N ALA A 46 -5.80 5.91 8.16
CA ALA A 46 -4.55 5.39 8.69
C ALA A 46 -3.39 5.39 7.68
N TYR A 47 -3.66 5.13 6.40
CA TYR A 47 -2.61 4.84 5.40
C TYR A 47 -2.65 5.76 4.17
N GLY A 48 -3.68 6.60 4.00
CA GLY A 48 -3.88 7.41 2.79
C GLY A 48 -2.70 8.32 2.47
N THR A 49 -2.18 9.02 3.49
CA THR A 49 -1.00 9.89 3.33
C THR A 49 0.24 9.10 2.91
N GLU A 50 0.44 7.92 3.47
CA GLU A 50 1.59 7.08 3.14
C GLU A 50 1.49 6.51 1.72
N VAL A 51 0.28 6.08 1.32
CA VAL A 51 0.00 5.62 -0.04
C VAL A 51 0.22 6.74 -1.06
N LEU A 52 -0.24 7.97 -0.76
CA LEU A 52 0.00 9.14 -1.61
C LEU A 52 1.49 9.42 -1.79
N ARG A 53 2.24 9.42 -0.71
CA ARG A 53 3.70 9.61 -0.75
C ARG A 53 4.38 8.50 -1.57
N TYR A 54 3.97 7.24 -1.37
CA TYR A 54 4.48 6.11 -2.16
C TYR A 54 4.19 6.31 -3.65
N CYS A 55 2.96 6.66 -4.02
CA CYS A 55 2.58 6.91 -5.41
C CYS A 55 3.37 8.06 -6.02
N PHE A 56 3.57 9.15 -5.26
CA PHE A 56 4.36 10.28 -5.71
C PHE A 56 5.83 9.90 -5.94
N MET A 57 6.45 9.23 -4.99
CA MET A 57 7.85 8.77 -5.14
C MET A 57 7.99 7.78 -6.30
N PHE A 58 6.92 7.05 -6.63
CA PHE A 58 6.93 6.09 -7.73
C PHE A 58 6.72 6.79 -9.09
N LEU A 59 5.76 7.72 -9.19
CA LEU A 59 5.32 8.34 -10.45
C LEU A 59 6.02 9.66 -10.76
N GLY A 60 6.45 10.39 -9.72
CA GLY A 60 7.12 11.67 -9.87
C GLY A 60 6.22 12.85 -10.25
N ASN A 61 4.91 12.66 -10.21
CA ASN A 61 3.92 13.68 -10.54
C ASN A 61 2.80 13.69 -9.51
N GLN A 62 2.44 14.87 -9.00
CA GLN A 62 1.45 15.02 -7.94
C GLN A 62 0.05 14.58 -8.39
N THR A 63 -0.40 15.03 -9.56
CA THR A 63 -1.73 14.70 -10.09
C THR A 63 -1.87 13.20 -10.30
N ASP A 64 -0.88 12.58 -10.96
CA ASP A 64 -0.87 11.14 -11.19
C ASP A 64 -0.81 10.35 -9.86
N ALA A 65 -0.10 10.87 -8.85
CA ALA A 65 -0.03 10.24 -7.54
C ALA A 65 -1.36 10.29 -6.79
N GLU A 66 -2.08 11.41 -6.88
CA GLU A 66 -3.42 11.57 -6.30
C GLU A 66 -4.41 10.61 -6.97
N ASP A 67 -4.42 10.55 -8.29
CA ASP A 67 -5.26 9.64 -9.07
C ASP A 67 -4.94 8.17 -8.77
N ALA A 68 -3.66 7.81 -8.75
CA ALA A 68 -3.22 6.46 -8.42
C ALA A 68 -3.58 6.07 -6.97
N THR A 69 -3.56 7.03 -6.05
CA THR A 69 -3.99 6.82 -4.67
C THR A 69 -5.48 6.52 -4.61
N GLN A 70 -6.32 7.31 -5.26
CA GLN A 70 -7.76 7.07 -5.33
C GLN A 70 -8.07 5.72 -5.97
N GLU A 71 -7.43 5.40 -7.11
CA GLU A 71 -7.62 4.11 -7.79
C GLU A 71 -7.15 2.94 -6.91
N THR A 72 -6.10 3.13 -6.10
CA THR A 72 -5.62 2.13 -5.13
C THR A 72 -6.69 1.79 -4.12
N PHE A 73 -7.31 2.78 -3.48
CA PHE A 73 -8.36 2.55 -2.48
C PHE A 73 -9.64 2.01 -3.11
N LEU A 74 -9.99 2.41 -4.33
CA LEU A 74 -11.11 1.81 -5.08
C LEU A 74 -10.86 0.32 -5.38
N LYS A 75 -9.64 -0.06 -5.77
CA LYS A 75 -9.25 -1.46 -5.97
C LYS A 75 -9.24 -2.24 -4.66
N ALA A 76 -8.77 -1.62 -3.58
CA ALA A 76 -8.80 -2.19 -2.24
C ALA A 76 -10.25 -2.49 -1.82
N TRP A 77 -11.16 -1.54 -1.97
CA TRP A 77 -12.58 -1.72 -1.67
C TRP A 77 -13.20 -2.89 -2.45
N ARG A 78 -12.99 -2.95 -3.76
CA ARG A 78 -13.53 -4.03 -4.61
C ARG A 78 -12.98 -5.41 -4.28
N SER A 79 -11.90 -5.50 -3.54
CA SER A 79 -11.22 -6.75 -3.21
C SER A 79 -11.03 -6.97 -1.71
N ILE A 80 -11.70 -6.18 -0.87
CA ILE A 80 -11.56 -6.24 0.59
C ILE A 80 -11.96 -7.60 1.14
N ASP A 81 -12.97 -8.26 0.55
CA ASP A 81 -13.39 -9.61 0.92
C ASP A 81 -12.32 -10.67 0.68
N ARG A 82 -11.31 -10.35 -0.15
CA ARG A 82 -10.17 -11.22 -0.43
C ARG A 82 -8.97 -10.92 0.46
N PHE A 83 -9.09 -9.89 1.31
CA PHE A 83 -8.05 -9.59 2.26
C PHE A 83 -8.02 -10.69 3.32
N GLU A 84 -6.95 -11.44 3.33
CA GLU A 84 -6.67 -12.43 4.37
C GLU A 84 -5.49 -11.94 5.20
N ALA A 85 -5.72 -11.65 6.48
CA ALA A 85 -4.65 -11.36 7.45
C ALA A 85 -3.78 -12.60 7.73
N ARG A 86 -4.13 -13.74 7.13
CA ARG A 86 -3.38 -15.00 7.20
C ARG A 86 -1.98 -14.79 6.59
N ASN A 87 -0.98 -15.37 7.21
CA ASN A 87 0.44 -15.26 6.83
C ASN A 87 1.14 -13.92 7.13
N GLY A 88 0.66 -13.15 8.10
CA GLY A 88 1.31 -11.93 8.56
C GLY A 88 1.22 -10.75 7.59
N CYS A 89 0.34 -10.81 6.59
CA CYS A 89 0.09 -9.68 5.71
C CYS A 89 -0.72 -8.61 6.45
N SER A 90 -0.12 -7.47 6.75
CA SER A 90 -0.84 -6.34 7.34
C SER A 90 -1.71 -5.65 6.27
N PRO A 91 -2.79 -4.94 6.67
CA PRO A 91 -3.57 -4.11 5.74
C PRO A 91 -2.69 -3.12 4.99
N LYS A 92 -1.75 -2.49 5.67
CA LYS A 92 -0.76 -1.59 5.08
C LYS A 92 0.01 -2.25 3.95
N THR A 93 0.62 -3.41 4.21
CA THR A 93 1.39 -4.18 3.20
C THR A 93 0.53 -4.55 2.01
N TRP A 94 -0.72 -4.91 2.25
CA TRP A 94 -1.67 -5.27 1.19
C TRP A 94 -2.06 -4.07 0.33
N ILE A 95 -2.35 -2.90 0.93
CA ILE A 95 -2.69 -1.66 0.22
C ILE A 95 -1.48 -1.16 -0.58
N ILE A 96 -0.28 -1.14 -0.01
CA ILE A 96 0.95 -0.74 -0.72
C ILE A 96 1.23 -1.66 -1.92
N ARG A 97 0.91 -2.96 -1.83
CA ARG A 97 0.99 -3.88 -2.97
C ARG A 97 0.03 -3.47 -4.08
N ILE A 98 -1.20 -3.08 -3.74
CA ILE A 98 -2.17 -2.57 -4.72
C ILE A 98 -1.65 -1.27 -5.34
N ALA A 99 -1.12 -0.34 -4.52
CA ALA A 99 -0.56 0.93 -4.98
C ALA A 99 0.59 0.71 -5.99
N GLY A 100 1.54 -0.18 -5.68
CA GLY A 100 2.66 -0.48 -6.58
C GLY A 100 2.21 -1.09 -7.92
N ASN A 101 1.16 -1.90 -7.91
CA ASN A 101 0.56 -2.42 -9.14
C ASN A 101 -0.16 -1.31 -9.92
N THR A 102 -0.90 -0.46 -9.23
CA THR A 102 -1.60 0.69 -9.83
C THR A 102 -0.62 1.65 -10.47
N CYS A 103 0.45 2.04 -9.79
CA CYS A 103 1.49 2.90 -10.35
C CYS A 103 2.13 2.30 -11.61
N ARG A 104 2.44 0.98 -11.60
CA ARG A 104 2.97 0.30 -12.81
C ARG A 104 1.98 0.32 -13.97
N ASP A 105 0.69 0.17 -13.69
CA ASP A 105 -0.35 0.24 -14.72
C ASP A 105 -0.45 1.67 -15.31
N TYR A 106 -0.28 2.70 -14.47
CA TYR A 106 -0.18 4.09 -14.93
C TYR A 106 0.98 4.26 -15.91
N LEU A 107 2.18 3.81 -15.55
CA LEU A 107 3.36 3.90 -16.42
C LEU A 107 3.16 3.17 -17.76
N LYS A 108 2.50 2.00 -17.76
CA LYS A 108 2.25 1.21 -18.98
C LYS A 108 1.22 1.83 -19.92
N ARG A 109 0.22 2.52 -19.40
CA ARG A 109 -0.87 3.11 -20.20
C ARG A 109 -0.41 4.27 -21.09
N GLY A 110 0.89 4.65 -21.01
CA GLY A 110 1.46 5.70 -21.86
C GLY A 110 0.89 7.11 -21.58
N TRP A 111 0.21 7.28 -20.45
CA TRP A 111 -0.26 8.59 -19.99
C TRP A 111 0.90 9.51 -19.66
N HIS A 112 2.09 8.93 -19.46
CA HIS A 112 3.35 9.62 -19.27
C HIS A 112 4.00 10.02 -20.61
N LYS A 113 3.26 10.71 -21.47
CA LYS A 113 3.84 11.59 -22.48
C LYS A 113 4.36 12.89 -21.86
N HIS A 114 4.31 13.01 -20.55
CA HIS A 114 5.12 14.00 -19.89
C HIS A 114 6.55 13.48 -19.93
N GLU A 115 7.36 14.15 -20.73
CA GLU A 115 8.82 14.03 -20.73
C GLU A 115 9.28 13.72 -19.33
N SER A 116 10.22 12.79 -19.18
CA SER A 116 10.91 12.49 -17.93
C SER A 116 11.61 13.76 -17.46
N SER A 117 10.82 14.71 -17.01
CA SER A 117 11.29 15.87 -16.30
C SER A 117 11.91 15.33 -15.02
N LEU A 118 13.21 15.48 -14.87
CA LEU A 118 13.89 15.17 -13.62
C LEU A 118 13.15 15.87 -12.50
N ILE A 119 12.80 15.13 -11.47
CA ILE A 119 12.09 15.67 -10.31
C ILE A 119 12.99 16.70 -9.65
N THR A 120 12.44 17.86 -9.38
CA THR A 120 13.18 18.98 -8.84
C THR A 120 13.04 19.06 -7.31
N PRO A 121 13.96 19.74 -6.61
CA PRO A 121 13.80 20.00 -5.18
C PRO A 121 12.49 20.72 -4.83
N GLU A 122 11.94 21.53 -5.76
CA GLU A 122 10.67 22.22 -5.61
C GLU A 122 9.48 21.25 -5.59
N ASP A 123 9.54 20.18 -6.36
CA ASP A 123 8.52 19.14 -6.37
C ASP A 123 8.49 18.38 -5.03
N LEU A 124 9.66 18.18 -4.41
CA LEU A 124 9.75 17.57 -3.09
C LEU A 124 9.15 18.43 -1.97
N LYS A 125 9.18 19.75 -2.09
CA LYS A 125 8.56 20.65 -1.09
C LYS A 125 7.05 20.42 -0.98
N LYS A 126 6.40 19.95 -2.04
CA LYS A 126 4.96 19.60 -2.05
C LYS A 126 4.63 18.38 -1.21
N LEU A 127 5.61 17.51 -0.93
CA LEU A 127 5.45 16.30 -0.10
C LEU A 127 5.46 16.53 1.41
N GLY A 128 5.68 17.78 1.84
CA GLY A 128 5.81 18.13 3.26
C GLY A 128 7.26 18.03 3.78
N ASN A 129 7.45 18.24 5.07
CA ASN A 129 8.76 18.42 5.72
C ASN A 129 9.66 17.18 5.70
N ALA A 130 10.25 16.84 4.55
CA ALA A 130 11.44 16.01 4.57
C ALA A 130 12.63 16.89 5.05
N PRO A 131 13.48 16.41 5.98
CA PRO A 131 14.71 17.08 6.34
C PRO A 131 15.55 17.37 5.09
N ASP A 132 16.24 18.50 5.06
CA ASP A 132 17.04 18.89 3.89
C ASP A 132 18.12 17.85 3.57
N GLU A 133 18.64 17.17 4.58
CA GLU A 133 19.64 16.10 4.46
C GLU A 133 19.12 14.87 3.70
N ASP A 134 17.83 14.59 3.79
CA ASP A 134 17.20 13.43 3.11
C ASP A 134 16.76 13.75 1.67
N ARG A 135 16.71 15.03 1.28
CA ARG A 135 16.18 15.46 -0.02
C ARG A 135 17.01 14.97 -1.20
N GLU A 136 18.33 15.00 -1.07
CA GLU A 136 19.23 14.53 -2.13
C GLU A 136 19.05 13.04 -2.36
N LEU A 137 19.03 12.24 -1.29
CA LEU A 137 18.76 10.81 -1.36
C LEU A 137 17.38 10.49 -1.97
N ILE A 138 16.36 11.27 -1.59
CA ILE A 138 15.01 11.12 -2.15
C ILE A 138 15.01 11.37 -3.66
N LEU A 139 15.69 12.43 -4.11
CA LEU A 139 15.83 12.76 -5.53
C LEU A 139 16.55 11.64 -6.29
N ASP A 140 17.63 11.10 -5.74
CA ASP A 140 18.37 9.99 -6.34
C ASP A 140 17.49 8.75 -6.49
N VAL A 141 16.72 8.41 -5.44
CA VAL A 141 15.76 7.30 -5.50
C VAL A 141 14.69 7.54 -6.55
N MET A 142 14.13 8.76 -6.65
CA MET A 142 13.09 9.10 -7.61
C MET A 142 13.60 9.11 -9.06
N ASN A 143 14.89 9.37 -9.27
CA ASN A 143 15.53 9.34 -10.59
C ASN A 143 16.02 7.93 -10.99
N LEU A 144 15.92 6.93 -10.10
CA LEU A 144 16.21 5.55 -10.47
C LEU A 144 15.25 5.05 -11.57
N PRO A 145 15.72 4.17 -12.47
CA PRO A 145 14.81 3.43 -13.34
C PRO A 145 13.75 2.68 -12.53
N GLU A 146 12.50 2.64 -13.04
CA GLU A 146 11.30 2.12 -12.37
C GLU A 146 11.53 0.84 -11.56
N LYS A 147 12.15 -0.17 -12.19
CA LYS A 147 12.38 -1.49 -11.57
C LYS A 147 13.27 -1.47 -10.33
N TYR A 148 14.16 -0.49 -10.23
CA TYR A 148 15.06 -0.29 -9.10
C TYR A 148 14.40 0.59 -8.04
N ARG A 149 13.76 1.67 -8.45
CA ARG A 149 12.97 2.55 -7.59
C ARG A 149 11.92 1.76 -6.82
N GLN A 150 11.16 0.89 -7.51
CA GLN A 150 10.13 0.07 -6.88
C GLN A 150 10.69 -0.81 -5.77
N VAL A 151 11.84 -1.45 -5.97
CA VAL A 151 12.46 -2.30 -4.94
C VAL A 151 12.86 -1.48 -3.72
N ILE A 152 13.48 -0.31 -3.91
CA ILE A 152 13.85 0.59 -2.81
C ILE A 152 12.61 1.01 -2.02
N LEU A 153 11.55 1.44 -2.69
CA LEU A 153 10.32 1.88 -2.03
C LEU A 153 9.62 0.76 -1.25
N LEU A 154 9.60 -0.46 -1.78
CA LEU A 154 8.98 -1.58 -1.09
C LEU A 154 9.79 -2.04 0.13
N VAL A 155 11.10 -2.15 0.01
CA VAL A 155 11.96 -2.65 1.09
C VAL A 155 12.20 -1.58 2.15
N PHE A 156 12.67 -0.39 1.78
CA PHE A 156 13.10 0.62 2.75
C PHE A 156 11.97 1.55 3.20
N TRP A 157 11.12 1.98 2.28
CA TRP A 157 10.03 2.88 2.63
C TRP A 157 8.84 2.15 3.26
N SER A 158 8.42 1.03 2.68
CA SER A 158 7.25 0.29 3.15
C SER A 158 7.60 -0.82 4.16
N GLY A 159 8.89 -1.06 4.42
CA GLY A 159 9.36 -2.05 5.39
C GLY A 159 9.08 -3.50 5.01
N MET A 160 8.90 -3.79 3.72
CA MET A 160 8.65 -5.16 3.26
C MET A 160 9.93 -6.00 3.27
N THR A 161 9.79 -7.25 3.66
CA THR A 161 10.86 -8.24 3.49
C THR A 161 11.15 -8.52 2.01
N ILE A 162 12.32 -9.07 1.70
CA ILE A 162 12.66 -9.50 0.32
C ILE A 162 11.60 -10.46 -0.23
N ARG A 163 11.10 -11.38 0.60
CA ARG A 163 10.07 -12.35 0.22
C ARG A 163 8.73 -11.69 -0.12
N GLU A 164 8.28 -10.73 0.68
CA GLU A 164 7.05 -9.97 0.42
C GLU A 164 7.19 -9.10 -0.83
N THR A 165 8.34 -8.45 -0.99
CA THR A 165 8.68 -7.66 -2.18
C THR A 165 8.67 -8.53 -3.43
N ALA A 166 9.24 -9.74 -3.38
CA ALA A 166 9.23 -10.67 -4.49
C ALA A 166 7.81 -11.09 -4.91
N LYS A 167 6.95 -11.39 -3.93
CA LYS A 167 5.52 -11.66 -4.16
C LYS A 167 4.79 -10.45 -4.75
N CYS A 168 5.05 -9.25 -4.20
CA CYS A 168 4.46 -8.00 -4.67
C CYS A 168 4.83 -7.70 -6.13
N MET A 169 6.08 -7.92 -6.49
CA MET A 169 6.62 -7.65 -7.84
C MET A 169 6.43 -8.81 -8.82
N HIS A 170 5.82 -9.92 -8.41
CA HIS A 170 5.68 -11.15 -9.19
C HIS A 170 7.02 -11.64 -9.76
N THR A 171 8.04 -11.71 -8.90
CA THR A 171 9.41 -12.12 -9.26
C THR A 171 10.03 -13.01 -8.20
N SER A 172 11.28 -13.48 -8.40
CA SER A 172 12.01 -14.27 -7.41
C SER A 172 12.73 -13.39 -6.38
N GLU A 173 12.95 -13.92 -5.19
CA GLU A 173 13.72 -13.26 -4.12
C GLU A 173 15.15 -12.90 -4.60
N SER A 174 15.79 -13.76 -5.37
CA SER A 174 17.11 -13.50 -5.97
C SER A 174 17.11 -12.31 -6.94
N THR A 175 16.01 -12.14 -7.69
CA THR A 175 15.85 -10.98 -8.57
C THR A 175 15.66 -9.70 -7.78
N VAL A 176 14.88 -9.73 -6.69
CA VAL A 176 14.71 -8.58 -5.77
C VAL A 176 16.06 -8.21 -5.18
N PHE A 177 16.79 -9.18 -4.63
CA PHE A 177 18.11 -8.95 -4.05
C PHE A 177 19.09 -8.29 -5.05
N ARG A 178 19.20 -8.84 -6.26
CA ARG A 178 20.05 -8.29 -7.31
C ARG A 178 19.65 -6.87 -7.71
N ARG A 179 18.34 -6.59 -7.78
CA ARG A 179 17.85 -5.24 -8.10
C ARG A 179 18.13 -4.27 -6.96
N LEU A 180 18.03 -4.72 -5.71
CA LEU A 180 18.32 -3.92 -4.54
C LEU A 180 19.78 -3.51 -4.48
N GLU A 181 20.70 -4.45 -4.66
CA GLU A 181 22.13 -4.17 -4.71
C GLU A 181 22.47 -3.20 -5.86
N LYS A 182 21.90 -3.43 -7.06
CA LYS A 182 22.12 -2.53 -8.18
C LYS A 182 21.55 -1.13 -7.96
N ALA A 183 20.40 -1.03 -7.28
CA ALA A 183 19.84 0.27 -6.92
C ALA A 183 20.76 1.03 -5.95
N LYS A 184 21.29 0.36 -4.93
CA LYS A 184 22.25 0.96 -3.98
C LYS A 184 23.52 1.46 -4.68
N GLU A 185 24.06 0.69 -5.62
CA GLU A 185 25.23 1.12 -6.41
C GLU A 185 24.97 2.38 -7.26
N MET A 186 23.70 2.63 -7.62
CA MET A 186 23.32 3.77 -8.47
C MET A 186 23.09 5.05 -7.67
N ILE A 187 22.87 4.95 -6.35
CA ILE A 187 22.61 6.08 -5.44
C ILE A 187 23.77 6.30 -4.45
N ALA A 188 24.84 5.51 -4.51
CA ALA A 188 26.07 5.68 -3.74
C ALA A 188 27.02 6.64 -4.45
#